data_5d4b5c9e5f3aeadacb0ba8480eff9503
#
_entry.id   5d4b5c9e5f3aeadacb0ba8480eff9503
#
_cell.length_a   1.000
_cell.length_b   1.000
_cell.length_c   1.000
_cell.angle_alpha   90.00
_cell.angle_beta   90.00
_cell.angle_gamma   90.00
#
_symmetry.space_group_name_H-M   'P 1'
#
loop_
_entity.id
_entity.type
_entity.pdbx_description
1 polymer ?
#
loop_
_entity_poly.entity_id
_entity_poly.type
_entity_poly.pdbx_seq_one_letter_code
_entity_poly.pdbx_strand_id
1 'polypeptide(L)'
;RWVASQTSRPDLPWTFGVIDTPEVNAFAAPGGYILITRGLYELLSTDSELAAVLAHEITHCVQRDHYNVIHKQEIADTTKALALDQVTTGNDTTAGRYARSYAEEHGAAIMMSSLDREAEYRADQGAEVYLARAGMNPLALYSLLQKLTALGSESASLAQLYKTHPPVDARVDRIDERGFGALEAYTARE
;
A
#
# COMPACT_ATOMS: atom_id res chain seq x y z
N ARG A 1 -5.48 -12.66 7.60
CA ARG A 1 -6.94 -12.48 7.64
C ARG A 1 -7.42 -11.87 8.97
N TRP A 2 -6.82 -12.24 10.11
CA TRP A 2 -7.22 -11.70 11.41
C TRP A 2 -7.13 -10.15 11.44
N VAL A 3 -6.03 -9.56 10.97
CA VAL A 3 -5.88 -8.09 10.86
C VAL A 3 -6.94 -7.49 9.92
N ALA A 4 -7.21 -8.12 8.77
CA ALA A 4 -8.20 -7.65 7.82
C ALA A 4 -9.63 -7.62 8.40
N SER A 5 -9.95 -8.54 9.31
CA SER A 5 -11.26 -8.55 10.01
C SER A 5 -11.45 -7.38 10.98
N GLN A 6 -10.37 -6.66 11.33
CA GLN A 6 -10.41 -5.47 12.21
C GLN A 6 -10.70 -4.16 11.45
N THR A 7 -10.84 -4.23 10.14
CA THR A 7 -11.04 -3.06 9.27
C THR A 7 -12.52 -2.72 9.06
N SER A 8 -12.80 -1.61 8.41
CA SER A 8 -14.16 -1.24 7.97
C SER A 8 -14.65 -2.03 6.75
N ARG A 9 -13.82 -2.89 6.17
CA ARG A 9 -14.15 -3.72 4.99
C ARG A 9 -13.75 -5.20 5.21
N PRO A 10 -14.26 -5.86 6.27
CA PRO A 10 -13.90 -7.24 6.59
C PRO A 10 -14.36 -8.24 5.51
N ASP A 11 -15.43 -7.89 4.77
CA ASP A 11 -16.08 -8.75 3.78
C ASP A 11 -15.38 -8.75 2.40
N LEU A 12 -14.29 -7.98 2.21
CA LEU A 12 -13.52 -8.09 0.98
C LEU A 12 -12.95 -9.51 0.84
N PRO A 13 -12.84 -10.02 -0.40
CA PRO A 13 -12.28 -11.35 -0.66
C PRO A 13 -10.75 -11.36 -0.47
N TRP A 14 -10.31 -11.07 0.75
CA TRP A 14 -8.90 -10.92 1.10
C TRP A 14 -8.07 -12.13 0.68
N THR A 15 -7.11 -11.89 -0.19
CA THR A 15 -6.17 -12.88 -0.71
C THR A 15 -4.74 -12.42 -0.40
N PHE A 16 -3.96 -13.31 0.23
CA PHE A 16 -2.58 -13.03 0.61
C PHE A 16 -1.66 -13.99 -0.13
N GLY A 17 -0.55 -13.46 -0.63
CA GLY A 17 0.44 -14.24 -1.36
C GLY A 17 1.87 -13.79 -1.13
N VAL A 18 2.81 -14.67 -1.44
CA VAL A 18 4.25 -14.41 -1.41
C VAL A 18 4.78 -14.46 -2.83
N ILE A 19 5.52 -13.43 -3.23
CA ILE A 19 6.25 -13.39 -4.50
C ILE A 19 7.68 -13.89 -4.24
N ASP A 20 8.10 -14.91 -4.95
CA ASP A 20 9.46 -15.48 -4.80
C ASP A 20 10.50 -14.61 -5.52
N THR A 21 10.86 -13.51 -4.87
CA THR A 21 11.95 -12.61 -5.28
C THR A 21 12.74 -12.16 -4.06
N PRO A 22 14.07 -11.93 -4.19
CA PRO A 22 14.90 -11.43 -3.10
C PRO A 22 14.74 -9.92 -2.84
N GLU A 23 14.04 -9.18 -3.70
CA GLU A 23 13.74 -7.77 -3.48
C GLU A 23 12.88 -7.59 -2.23
N VAL A 24 13.05 -6.45 -1.55
CA VAL A 24 12.26 -6.09 -0.36
C VAL A 24 11.09 -5.22 -0.78
N ASN A 25 9.87 -5.77 -0.77
CA ASN A 25 8.66 -5.01 -1.07
C ASN A 25 7.37 -5.71 -0.60
N ALA A 26 6.27 -4.93 -0.53
CA ALA A 26 4.92 -5.42 -0.41
C ALA A 26 4.01 -4.63 -1.35
N PHE A 27 2.82 -5.15 -1.63
CA PHE A 27 1.89 -4.56 -2.59
C PHE A 27 0.44 -4.79 -2.16
N ALA A 28 -0.36 -3.75 -2.31
CA ALA A 28 -1.80 -3.83 -2.23
C ALA A 28 -2.41 -3.69 -3.63
N ALA A 29 -3.30 -4.59 -4.02
CA ALA A 29 -4.05 -4.46 -5.26
C ALA A 29 -5.56 -4.32 -4.99
N PRO A 30 -6.29 -3.56 -5.83
CA PRO A 30 -7.73 -3.44 -5.71
C PRO A 30 -8.42 -4.81 -5.65
N GLY A 31 -9.45 -4.94 -4.80
CA GLY A 31 -10.15 -6.22 -4.61
C GLY A 31 -9.67 -7.04 -3.42
N GLY A 32 -8.71 -6.54 -2.63
CA GLY A 32 -8.26 -7.20 -1.40
C GLY A 32 -7.09 -8.16 -1.60
N TYR A 33 -6.29 -7.95 -2.65
CA TYR A 33 -5.06 -8.72 -2.86
C TYR A 33 -3.90 -8.04 -2.15
N ILE A 34 -3.22 -8.77 -1.28
CA ILE A 34 -2.04 -8.33 -0.54
C ILE A 34 -0.90 -9.29 -0.84
N LEU A 35 0.19 -8.76 -1.37
CA LEU A 35 1.36 -9.54 -1.75
C LEU A 35 2.59 -9.04 -0.99
N ILE A 36 3.42 -9.96 -0.53
CA ILE A 36 4.71 -9.66 0.09
C ILE A 36 5.81 -10.41 -0.65
N THR A 37 6.96 -9.80 -0.82
CA THR A 37 8.11 -10.50 -1.40
C THR A 37 8.79 -11.40 -0.37
N ARG A 38 9.46 -12.47 -0.84
CA ARG A 38 10.29 -13.31 0.01
C ARG A 38 11.37 -12.49 0.72
N GLY A 39 12.04 -11.56 -0.01
CA GLY A 39 13.08 -10.70 0.57
C GLY A 39 12.58 -9.85 1.74
N LEU A 40 11.36 -9.29 1.66
CA LEU A 40 10.79 -8.58 2.79
C LEU A 40 10.42 -9.56 3.92
N TYR A 41 9.81 -10.69 3.62
CA TYR A 41 9.43 -11.69 4.61
C TYR A 41 10.64 -12.17 5.43
N GLU A 42 11.77 -12.46 4.79
CA GLU A 42 13.02 -12.89 5.44
C GLU A 42 13.66 -11.80 6.33
N LEU A 43 13.32 -10.53 6.10
CA LEU A 43 13.80 -9.40 6.90
C LEU A 43 13.02 -9.25 8.22
N LEU A 44 11.79 -9.75 8.27
CA LEU A 44 10.91 -9.63 9.44
C LEU A 44 11.38 -10.57 10.56
N SER A 45 11.34 -10.09 11.79
CA SER A 45 11.83 -10.82 12.96
C SER A 45 10.70 -11.33 13.86
N THR A 46 9.49 -10.74 13.76
CA THR A 46 8.35 -11.09 14.61
C THR A 46 7.05 -11.18 13.81
N ASP A 47 6.08 -11.90 14.35
CA ASP A 47 4.72 -11.96 13.77
C ASP A 47 4.06 -10.57 13.75
N SER A 48 4.37 -9.71 14.73
CA SER A 48 3.87 -8.32 14.76
C SER A 48 4.45 -7.48 13.63
N GLU A 49 5.72 -7.64 13.25
CA GLU A 49 6.29 -6.97 12.07
C GLU A 49 5.62 -7.45 10.77
N LEU A 50 5.36 -8.74 10.63
CA LEU A 50 4.61 -9.27 9.48
C LEU A 50 3.20 -8.70 9.44
N ALA A 51 2.51 -8.71 10.58
CA ALA A 51 1.18 -8.15 10.68
C ALA A 51 1.16 -6.64 10.38
N ALA A 52 2.23 -5.91 10.74
CA ALA A 52 2.36 -4.48 10.48
C ALA A 52 2.48 -4.19 8.97
N VAL A 53 3.31 -4.93 8.24
CA VAL A 53 3.36 -4.84 6.76
C VAL A 53 1.97 -5.11 6.18
N LEU A 54 1.35 -6.22 6.57
CA LEU A 54 0.05 -6.60 6.04
C LEU A 54 -1.03 -5.57 6.40
N ALA A 55 -0.99 -4.97 7.61
CA ALA A 55 -1.93 -3.94 8.03
C ALA A 55 -1.78 -2.64 7.22
N HIS A 56 -0.55 -2.26 6.88
CA HIS A 56 -0.25 -1.13 6.03
C HIS A 56 -0.87 -1.34 4.63
N GLU A 57 -0.57 -2.47 3.98
CA GLU A 57 -1.13 -2.82 2.67
C GLU A 57 -2.66 -2.96 2.69
N ILE A 58 -3.22 -3.57 3.73
CA ILE A 58 -4.66 -3.65 3.95
C ILE A 58 -5.28 -2.25 4.02
N THR A 59 -4.60 -1.29 4.65
CA THR A 59 -5.10 0.09 4.74
C THR A 59 -5.20 0.74 3.37
N HIS A 60 -4.22 0.56 2.48
CA HIS A 60 -4.30 1.04 1.10
C HIS A 60 -5.50 0.46 0.34
N CYS A 61 -5.81 -0.84 0.52
CA CYS A 61 -7.01 -1.45 -0.05
C CYS A 61 -8.30 -0.88 0.54
N VAL A 62 -8.35 -0.68 1.86
CA VAL A 62 -9.52 -0.13 2.57
C VAL A 62 -9.80 1.29 2.11
N GLN A 63 -8.76 2.12 1.98
CA GLN A 63 -8.83 3.52 1.54
C GLN A 63 -8.95 3.66 0.01
N ARG A 64 -8.78 2.56 -0.73
CA ARG A 64 -8.82 2.52 -2.20
C ARG A 64 -7.74 3.38 -2.88
N ASP A 65 -6.58 3.52 -2.27
CA ASP A 65 -5.56 4.45 -2.75
C ASP A 65 -5.15 4.15 -4.20
N HIS A 66 -4.77 2.92 -4.52
CA HIS A 66 -4.44 2.51 -5.89
C HIS A 66 -5.63 2.62 -6.86
N TYR A 67 -6.84 2.27 -6.41
CA TYR A 67 -8.04 2.46 -7.21
C TYR A 67 -8.25 3.93 -7.58
N ASN A 68 -8.05 4.84 -6.63
CA ASN A 68 -8.21 6.27 -6.86
C ASN A 68 -7.16 6.81 -7.85
N VAL A 69 -5.92 6.30 -7.81
CA VAL A 69 -4.88 6.65 -8.79
C VAL A 69 -5.29 6.18 -10.19
N ILE A 70 -5.71 4.92 -10.33
CA ILE A 70 -6.18 4.36 -11.61
C ILE A 70 -7.35 5.20 -12.15
N HIS A 71 -8.34 5.45 -11.32
CA HIS A 71 -9.55 6.17 -11.74
C HIS A 71 -9.27 7.62 -12.15
N LYS A 72 -8.39 8.31 -11.45
CA LYS A 72 -7.93 9.67 -11.85
C LYS A 72 -7.23 9.64 -13.21
N GLN A 73 -6.39 8.64 -13.45
CA GLN A 73 -5.67 8.48 -14.71
C GLN A 73 -6.64 8.18 -15.87
N GLU A 74 -7.58 7.26 -15.66
CA GLU A 74 -8.63 6.95 -16.65
C GLU A 74 -9.45 8.18 -17.03
N ILE A 75 -9.86 9.00 -16.05
CA ILE A 75 -10.58 10.25 -16.31
C ILE A 75 -9.71 11.21 -17.13
N ALA A 76 -8.43 11.37 -16.77
CA ALA A 76 -7.53 12.26 -17.48
C ALA A 76 -7.33 11.83 -18.94
N ASP A 77 -7.13 10.53 -19.17
CA ASP A 77 -6.92 9.96 -20.51
C ASP A 77 -8.21 9.97 -21.34
N THR A 78 -9.37 9.70 -20.72
CA THR A 78 -10.69 9.82 -21.37
C THR A 78 -10.98 11.28 -21.75
N THR A 79 -10.65 12.24 -20.89
CA THR A 79 -10.82 13.67 -21.20
C THR A 79 -9.94 14.11 -22.36
N LYS A 80 -8.70 13.63 -22.42
CA LYS A 80 -7.80 13.85 -23.57
C LYS A 80 -8.35 13.22 -24.86
N ALA A 81 -8.83 11.96 -24.78
CA ALA A 81 -9.42 11.25 -25.90
C ALA A 81 -10.68 11.97 -26.43
N LEU A 82 -11.57 12.45 -25.54
CA LEU A 82 -12.76 13.20 -25.92
C LEU A 82 -12.42 14.58 -26.53
N ALA A 83 -11.37 15.24 -26.02
CA ALA A 83 -10.88 16.49 -26.60
C ALA A 83 -10.30 16.29 -28.01
N LEU A 84 -9.68 15.12 -28.28
CA LEU A 84 -9.20 14.73 -29.60
C LEU A 84 -10.36 14.26 -30.51
N ASP A 85 -11.40 13.62 -29.95
CA ASP A 85 -12.54 13.07 -30.70
C ASP A 85 -13.52 14.16 -31.18
N GLN A 86 -13.51 15.34 -30.54
CA GLN A 86 -14.22 16.51 -31.09
C GLN A 86 -13.70 16.95 -32.45
N VAL A 87 -12.56 16.40 -32.89
CA VAL A 87 -11.96 16.64 -34.21
C VAL A 87 -12.31 15.52 -35.21
N THR A 88 -12.82 14.35 -34.74
CA THR A 88 -13.16 13.20 -35.60
C THR A 88 -14.53 12.65 -35.21
N THR A 89 -15.56 12.95 -35.98
CA THR A 89 -16.92 12.43 -35.84
C THR A 89 -16.99 10.92 -36.10
N GLY A 90 -17.29 10.11 -35.10
CA GLY A 90 -17.55 8.67 -35.26
C GLY A 90 -18.17 8.06 -33.98
N ASN A 91 -19.40 7.60 -34.15
CA ASN A 91 -20.33 7.07 -33.15
C ASN A 91 -19.91 5.67 -32.69
N ASP A 92 -19.07 5.51 -31.67
CA ASP A 92 -18.92 4.23 -30.94
C ASP A 92 -18.41 4.47 -29.52
N THR A 93 -18.97 3.77 -28.51
CA THR A 93 -18.63 3.89 -27.10
C THR A 93 -17.20 3.40 -26.79
N THR A 94 -16.22 4.13 -27.27
CA THR A 94 -14.80 3.83 -27.24
C THR A 94 -14.23 3.98 -25.82
N ALA A 95 -14.83 4.87 -24.99
CA ALA A 95 -14.35 5.18 -23.65
C ALA A 95 -14.31 3.96 -22.70
N GLY A 96 -15.36 3.12 -22.72
CA GLY A 96 -15.42 1.93 -21.84
C GLY A 96 -14.46 0.81 -22.28
N ARG A 97 -14.20 0.68 -23.58
CA ARG A 97 -13.19 -0.26 -24.13
C ARG A 97 -11.79 0.23 -23.82
N TYR A 98 -11.55 1.53 -23.94
CA TYR A 98 -10.25 2.15 -23.67
C TYR A 98 -9.89 2.04 -22.17
N ALA A 99 -10.82 2.32 -21.25
CA ALA A 99 -10.60 2.23 -19.83
C ALA A 99 -10.23 0.80 -19.37
N ARG A 100 -10.91 -0.22 -19.93
CA ARG A 100 -10.59 -1.63 -19.63
C ARG A 100 -9.24 -2.05 -20.21
N SER A 101 -8.96 -1.72 -21.47
CA SER A 101 -7.68 -1.97 -22.12
C SER A 101 -6.53 -1.27 -21.39
N TYR A 102 -6.74 -0.03 -20.94
CA TYR A 102 -5.76 0.73 -20.17
C TYR A 102 -5.44 0.08 -18.81
N ALA A 103 -6.46 -0.42 -18.09
CA ALA A 103 -6.27 -1.11 -16.82
C ALA A 103 -5.56 -2.48 -17.01
N GLU A 104 -5.84 -3.19 -18.10
CA GLU A 104 -5.16 -4.46 -18.46
C GLU A 104 -3.70 -4.22 -18.84
N GLU A 105 -3.42 -3.15 -19.58
CA GLU A 105 -2.08 -2.84 -20.09
C GLU A 105 -1.19 -2.13 -19.04
N HIS A 106 -1.75 -1.27 -18.22
CA HIS A 106 -1.01 -0.39 -17.30
C HIS A 106 -1.24 -0.70 -15.82
N GLY A 107 -2.18 -1.59 -15.48
CA GLY A 107 -2.57 -1.87 -14.10
C GLY A 107 -1.41 -2.30 -13.20
N ALA A 108 -0.51 -3.14 -13.71
CA ALA A 108 0.70 -3.53 -12.98
C ALA A 108 1.65 -2.35 -12.76
N ALA A 109 1.85 -1.50 -13.78
CA ALA A 109 2.70 -0.32 -13.67
C ALA A 109 2.13 0.71 -12.69
N ILE A 110 0.81 0.85 -12.64
CA ILE A 110 0.12 1.75 -11.69
C ILE A 110 0.27 1.25 -10.26
N MET A 111 0.10 -0.06 -10.02
CA MET A 111 0.32 -0.66 -8.69
C MET A 111 1.79 -0.56 -8.23
N MET A 112 2.71 -0.48 -9.17
CA MET A 112 4.14 -0.26 -8.93
C MET A 112 4.49 1.23 -8.84
N SER A 113 3.52 2.14 -8.99
CA SER A 113 3.73 3.57 -8.85
C SER A 113 3.66 3.99 -7.39
N SER A 114 4.41 5.05 -7.07
CA SER A 114 4.39 5.66 -5.74
C SER A 114 3.01 6.27 -5.45
N LEU A 115 2.52 6.02 -4.26
CA LEU A 115 1.42 6.76 -3.68
C LEU A 115 1.91 8.11 -3.12
N ASP A 116 0.99 9.04 -2.87
CA ASP A 116 1.35 10.30 -2.25
C ASP A 116 1.69 10.12 -0.76
N ARG A 117 2.47 11.04 -0.20
CA ARG A 117 2.93 10.96 1.20
C ARG A 117 1.77 10.89 2.20
N GLU A 118 0.67 11.58 1.92
CA GLU A 118 -0.48 11.58 2.79
C GLU A 118 -1.19 10.21 2.79
N ALA A 119 -1.20 9.49 1.66
CA ALA A 119 -1.68 8.12 1.59
C ALA A 119 -0.82 7.18 2.45
N GLU A 120 0.52 7.33 2.39
CA GLU A 120 1.46 6.58 3.23
C GLU A 120 1.24 6.85 4.73
N TYR A 121 1.12 8.13 5.13
CA TYR A 121 0.86 8.49 6.53
C TYR A 121 -0.47 7.94 7.03
N ARG A 122 -1.52 7.95 6.20
CA ARG A 122 -2.81 7.34 6.55
C ARG A 122 -2.70 5.82 6.63
N ALA A 123 -1.90 5.19 5.78
CA ALA A 123 -1.67 3.75 5.81
C ALA A 123 -0.92 3.33 7.09
N ASP A 124 0.09 4.08 7.50
CA ASP A 124 0.81 3.87 8.75
C ASP A 124 -0.13 3.98 9.95
N GLN A 125 -0.91 5.06 10.02
CA GLN A 125 -1.88 5.25 11.09
C GLN A 125 -2.96 4.14 11.11
N GLY A 126 -3.43 3.73 9.95
CA GLY A 126 -4.38 2.63 9.83
C GLY A 126 -3.79 1.31 10.31
N ALA A 127 -2.53 1.04 9.98
CA ALA A 127 -1.81 -0.14 10.42
C ALA A 127 -1.73 -0.21 11.96
N GLU A 128 -1.32 0.88 12.61
CA GLU A 128 -1.28 0.95 14.09
C GLU A 128 -2.63 0.64 14.73
N VAL A 129 -3.71 1.24 14.20
CA VAL A 129 -5.08 1.01 14.70
C VAL A 129 -5.51 -0.44 14.51
N TYR A 130 -5.24 -1.03 13.34
CA TYR A 130 -5.64 -2.41 13.07
C TYR A 130 -4.83 -3.43 13.87
N LEU A 131 -3.54 -3.17 14.09
CA LEU A 131 -2.70 -3.98 14.99
C LEU A 131 -3.23 -3.93 16.42
N ALA A 132 -3.50 -2.73 16.95
CA ALA A 132 -4.05 -2.55 18.29
C ALA A 132 -5.37 -3.32 18.46
N ARG A 133 -6.29 -3.22 17.49
CA ARG A 133 -7.56 -3.96 17.49
C ARG A 133 -7.37 -5.47 17.39
N ALA A 134 -6.35 -5.91 16.66
CA ALA A 134 -5.99 -7.31 16.54
C ALA A 134 -5.32 -7.87 17.81
N GLY A 135 -4.98 -7.03 18.78
CA GLY A 135 -4.26 -7.41 20.00
C GLY A 135 -2.76 -7.66 19.76
N MET A 136 -2.21 -7.09 18.68
CA MET A 136 -0.80 -7.16 18.31
C MET A 136 -0.10 -5.84 18.66
N ASN A 137 1.24 -5.84 18.62
CA ASN A 137 2.02 -4.64 18.93
C ASN A 137 1.80 -3.54 17.86
N PRO A 138 1.15 -2.41 18.20
CA PRO A 138 0.90 -1.34 17.24
C PRO A 138 2.16 -0.59 16.81
N LEU A 139 3.27 -0.70 17.59
CA LEU A 139 4.56 -0.08 17.27
C LEU A 139 5.46 -0.96 16.38
N ALA A 140 4.99 -2.14 15.97
CA ALA A 140 5.78 -3.05 15.13
C ALA A 140 6.11 -2.43 13.76
N LEU A 141 5.21 -1.60 13.19
CA LEU A 141 5.47 -0.86 11.96
C LEU A 141 6.61 0.15 12.15
N TYR A 142 6.58 0.91 13.25
CA TYR A 142 7.64 1.86 13.57
C TYR A 142 9.00 1.17 13.70
N SER A 143 9.08 0.06 14.43
CA SER A 143 10.30 -0.74 14.58
C SER A 143 10.81 -1.25 13.22
N LEU A 144 9.92 -1.69 12.35
CA LEU A 144 10.27 -2.11 10.99
C LEU A 144 10.79 -0.95 10.14
N LEU A 145 10.13 0.22 10.18
CA LEU A 145 10.59 1.41 9.46
C LEU A 145 11.99 1.85 9.92
N GLN A 146 12.27 1.83 11.22
CA GLN A 146 13.62 2.11 11.75
C GLN A 146 14.65 1.09 11.24
N LYS A 147 14.28 -0.20 11.17
CA LYS A 147 15.15 -1.25 10.61
C LYS A 147 15.45 -0.99 9.13
N LEU A 148 14.44 -0.60 8.34
CA LEU A 148 14.61 -0.25 6.91
C LEU A 148 15.50 0.99 6.74
N THR A 149 15.30 2.03 7.54
CA THR A 149 16.18 3.23 7.57
C THR A 149 17.63 2.85 7.88
N ALA A 150 17.86 1.96 8.84
CA ALA A 150 19.21 1.52 9.22
C ALA A 150 19.92 0.72 8.11
N LEU A 151 19.21 0.09 7.18
CA LEU A 151 19.77 -0.59 6.00
C LEU A 151 20.24 0.40 4.93
N GLY A 152 19.79 1.65 5.00
CA GLY A 152 20.17 2.75 4.11
C GLY A 152 19.42 2.77 2.78
N SER A 153 19.15 3.98 2.30
CA SER A 153 18.40 4.23 1.04
C SER A 153 19.12 3.75 -0.22
N GLU A 154 20.43 3.57 -0.15
CA GLU A 154 21.28 3.10 -1.26
C GLU A 154 21.27 1.57 -1.43
N SER A 155 20.58 0.84 -0.55
CA SER A 155 20.48 -0.61 -0.65
C SER A 155 19.72 -1.02 -1.92
N ALA A 156 20.37 -1.79 -2.79
CA ALA A 156 19.76 -2.27 -4.03
C ALA A 156 18.50 -3.12 -3.77
N SER A 157 18.46 -3.86 -2.64
CA SER A 157 17.29 -4.65 -2.25
C SER A 157 16.07 -3.81 -1.86
N LEU A 158 16.29 -2.56 -1.39
CA LEU A 158 15.25 -1.62 -1.00
C LEU A 158 14.81 -0.68 -2.12
N ALA A 159 15.49 -0.69 -3.26
CA ALA A 159 15.25 0.26 -4.36
C ALA A 159 13.79 0.25 -4.83
N GLN A 160 13.15 -0.91 -4.86
CA GLN A 160 11.76 -1.04 -5.27
C GLN A 160 10.80 -0.52 -4.19
N LEU A 161 11.07 -0.82 -2.91
CA LEU A 161 10.29 -0.31 -1.78
C LEU A 161 10.27 1.23 -1.78
N TYR A 162 11.43 1.86 -1.96
CA TYR A 162 11.53 3.34 -2.00
C TYR A 162 10.83 3.97 -3.20
N LYS A 163 10.59 3.20 -4.28
CA LYS A 163 9.80 3.66 -5.43
C LYS A 163 8.30 3.62 -5.17
N THR A 164 7.82 2.59 -4.48
CA THR A 164 6.39 2.38 -4.22
C THR A 164 5.93 3.08 -2.94
N HIS A 165 6.78 3.16 -1.92
CA HIS A 165 6.50 3.70 -0.58
C HIS A 165 7.54 4.73 -0.13
N PRO A 166 7.57 5.94 -0.72
CA PRO A 166 8.52 6.98 -0.30
C PRO A 166 8.03 7.76 0.92
N PRO A 167 8.90 8.53 1.54
CA PRO A 167 10.22 8.17 2.03
C PRO A 167 10.12 7.61 3.46
N VAL A 168 10.82 6.52 3.73
CA VAL A 168 10.76 5.82 5.03
C VAL A 168 11.12 6.75 6.20
N ASP A 169 12.16 7.59 6.04
CA ASP A 169 12.61 8.52 7.09
C ASP A 169 11.51 9.50 7.52
N ALA A 170 10.82 10.13 6.55
CA ALA A 170 9.74 11.05 6.86
C ALA A 170 8.53 10.36 7.53
N ARG A 171 8.34 9.06 7.31
CA ARG A 171 7.30 8.25 7.98
C ARG A 171 7.68 8.01 9.43
N VAL A 172 8.94 7.69 9.71
CA VAL A 172 9.47 7.58 11.09
C VAL A 172 9.27 8.91 11.83
N ASP A 173 9.74 10.02 11.25
CA ASP A 173 9.58 11.36 11.83
C ASP A 173 8.11 11.70 12.12
N ARG A 174 7.21 11.36 11.20
CA ARG A 174 5.77 11.62 11.35
C ARG A 174 5.14 10.82 12.49
N ILE A 175 5.58 9.58 12.71
CA ILE A 175 5.11 8.75 13.82
C ILE A 175 5.65 9.33 15.15
N ASP A 176 6.93 9.72 15.18
CA ASP A 176 7.56 10.33 16.37
C ASP A 176 6.88 11.64 16.76
N GLU A 177 6.60 12.54 15.82
CA GLU A 177 5.89 13.80 16.07
C GLU A 177 4.50 13.60 16.65
N ARG A 178 3.80 12.55 16.21
CA ARG A 178 2.45 12.23 16.70
C ARG A 178 2.45 11.66 18.10
N GLY A 179 3.56 11.02 18.50
CA GLY A 179 3.73 10.35 19.80
C GLY A 179 2.95 9.05 19.92
N PHE A 180 3.33 8.27 20.93
CA PHE A 180 2.85 6.90 21.13
C PHE A 180 1.86 6.74 22.28
N GLY A 181 1.54 7.80 23.03
CA GLY A 181 0.83 7.72 24.30
C GLY A 181 -0.47 6.90 24.28
N ALA A 182 -1.26 7.00 23.20
CA ALA A 182 -2.49 6.22 23.05
C ALA A 182 -2.24 4.73 22.74
N LEU A 183 -1.03 4.38 22.26
CA LEU A 183 -0.68 3.05 21.79
C LEU A 183 0.13 2.25 22.81
N GLU A 184 0.75 2.90 23.79
CA GLU A 184 1.60 2.24 24.80
C GLU A 184 0.89 1.10 25.56
N ALA A 185 -0.43 1.23 25.79
CA ALA A 185 -1.22 0.22 26.45
C ALA A 185 -1.28 -1.13 25.68
N TYR A 186 -0.92 -1.12 24.40
CA TYR A 186 -0.96 -2.30 23.52
C TYR A 186 0.42 -2.94 23.30
N THR A 187 1.51 -2.24 23.65
CA THR A 187 2.88 -2.72 23.39
C THR A 187 3.29 -3.90 24.29
N ALA A 188 2.63 -4.09 25.42
CA ALA A 188 2.92 -5.15 26.38
C ALA A 188 2.27 -6.51 26.03
N ARG A 189 1.70 -6.65 24.83
CA ARG A 189 0.92 -7.85 24.42
C ARG A 189 1.67 -8.79 23.46
N GLU A 190 2.97 -8.67 23.34
CA GLU A 190 3.82 -9.64 22.65
C GLU A 190 4.20 -10.83 23.50
#